data_2ec81750b395f16adc660482c34fdd18
#
_entry.id   2ec81750b395f16adc660482c34fdd18
#
_cell.length_a   1.000
_cell.length_b   1.000
_cell.length_c   1.000
_cell.angle_alpha   90.00
_cell.angle_beta   90.00
_cell.angle_gamma   90.00
#
_symmetry.space_group_name_H-M   'P 1'
#
loop_
_entity.id
_entity.type
_entity.pdbx_description
1 polymer ?
#
loop_
_entity_poly.entity_id
_entity_poly.type
_entity_poly.pdbx_seq_one_letter_code
_entity_poly.pdbx_strand_id
1 'polypeptide(L)'
;MSKVTRRLAVALAATGLLLPGIAAAAALKVTVDDSANGKALPGQYAFCVPAAQGHVGLGANKNPKLSWSGAPRGTKSFAVIVLDPDVPSVPTDLNKEGKTIPKSLKRTVFYHWVLVDIPATVKTIDEGADSDKVTPHGKPPGPGPVGVRGINDYTKWFASDAQMKGDYGGYDGPCPPWNDTITHHYHFQVYALDVPSLKLGGKVDGPAVVKAMKSHVLAHGETVATYVLNPSLKRAAK
;
A
#
# COMPACT_ATOMS: atom_id res chain seq x y z
N MET A 1 75.64 30.90 38.95
CA MET A 1 75.32 30.65 37.53
C MET A 1 74.11 29.74 37.45
N SER A 2 72.93 30.32 37.27
CA SER A 2 71.64 29.58 37.26
C SER A 2 71.21 29.33 35.85
N LYS A 3 70.99 28.06 35.48
CA LYS A 3 70.46 27.67 34.14
C LYS A 3 68.96 27.59 34.25
N VAL A 4 68.30 28.52 33.54
CA VAL A 4 66.81 28.51 33.32
C VAL A 4 66.50 27.60 32.18
N THR A 5 65.79 26.51 32.41
CA THR A 5 65.32 25.58 31.39
C THR A 5 63.90 26.00 30.99
N ARG A 6 63.73 26.51 29.79
CA ARG A 6 62.41 26.79 29.19
C ARG A 6 61.78 25.48 28.69
N ARG A 7 60.63 25.11 29.22
CA ARG A 7 59.77 24.05 28.71
C ARG A 7 58.85 24.60 27.64
N LEU A 8 59.00 24.13 26.40
CA LEU A 8 58.04 24.38 25.33
C LEU A 8 56.81 23.46 25.58
N ALA A 9 55.63 24.10 25.72
CA ALA A 9 54.37 23.39 25.73
C ALA A 9 53.85 23.30 24.28
N VAL A 10 53.78 22.10 23.72
CA VAL A 10 53.16 21.82 22.41
C VAL A 10 51.66 21.59 22.66
N ALA A 11 50.82 22.52 22.20
CA ALA A 11 49.37 22.37 22.20
C ALA A 11 48.98 21.51 20.99
N LEU A 12 48.52 20.28 21.20
CA LEU A 12 47.82 19.45 20.19
C LEU A 12 46.40 20.01 19.99
N ALA A 13 46.16 20.63 18.85
CA ALA A 13 44.83 20.94 18.41
C ALA A 13 44.16 19.65 17.83
N ALA A 14 43.23 19.07 18.57
CA ALA A 14 42.40 17.97 18.09
C ALA A 14 41.33 18.51 17.16
N THR A 15 41.51 18.40 15.83
CA THR A 15 40.49 18.62 14.83
C THR A 15 39.55 17.44 14.84
N GLY A 16 38.40 17.60 15.51
CA GLY A 16 37.32 16.63 15.45
C GLY A 16 36.70 16.59 14.04
N LEU A 17 36.92 15.52 13.31
CA LEU A 17 36.14 15.22 12.10
C LEU A 17 34.70 14.92 12.51
N LEU A 18 33.79 15.85 12.25
CA LEU A 18 32.33 15.59 12.25
C LEU A 18 32.02 14.70 11.05
N LEU A 19 31.88 13.38 11.31
CA LEU A 19 31.30 12.46 10.34
C LEU A 19 29.84 12.89 10.09
N PRO A 20 29.42 13.08 8.81
CA PRO A 20 28.02 13.30 8.54
C PRO A 20 27.23 12.08 9.01
N GLY A 21 26.39 12.28 10.04
CA GLY A 21 25.45 11.26 10.48
C GLY A 21 24.58 10.84 9.30
N ILE A 22 24.54 9.54 9.01
CA ILE A 22 23.59 8.97 8.07
C ILE A 22 22.21 9.25 8.71
N ALA A 23 21.51 10.27 8.20
CA ALA A 23 20.14 10.53 8.61
C ALA A 23 19.32 9.29 8.20
N ALA A 24 18.84 8.56 9.19
CA ALA A 24 17.86 7.50 8.95
C ALA A 24 16.71 8.12 8.14
N ALA A 25 16.32 7.48 7.03
CA ALA A 25 15.20 7.95 6.21
C ALA A 25 14.00 8.15 7.14
N ALA A 26 13.46 9.37 7.19
CA ALA A 26 12.33 9.69 8.05
C ALA A 26 11.15 8.81 7.64
N ALA A 27 10.59 8.05 8.57
CA ALA A 27 9.41 7.23 8.30
C ALA A 27 8.18 8.14 8.23
N LEU A 28 7.38 8.03 7.16
CA LEU A 28 6.07 8.66 7.12
C LEU A 28 5.15 8.01 8.15
N LYS A 29 4.37 8.81 8.86
CA LYS A 29 3.25 8.30 9.65
C LYS A 29 2.05 8.17 8.72
N VAL A 30 1.56 6.94 8.51
CA VAL A 30 0.40 6.61 7.66
C VAL A 30 -0.75 6.15 8.55
N THR A 31 -1.95 6.64 8.30
CA THR A 31 -3.17 6.26 9.01
C THR A 31 -4.30 6.00 8.03
N VAL A 32 -5.06 4.94 8.28
CA VAL A 32 -6.33 4.63 7.63
C VAL A 32 -7.41 4.82 8.67
N ASP A 33 -8.40 5.68 8.40
CA ASP A 33 -9.52 5.91 9.32
C ASP A 33 -10.34 4.62 9.47
N ASP A 34 -10.94 4.45 10.66
CA ASP A 34 -11.70 3.28 11.08
C ASP A 34 -10.90 1.95 11.11
N SER A 35 -9.59 1.99 10.79
CA SER A 35 -8.73 0.82 10.87
C SER A 35 -7.38 1.19 11.50
N ALA A 36 -7.22 0.92 12.80
CA ALA A 36 -5.90 0.99 13.41
C ALA A 36 -5.01 -0.15 12.89
N ASN A 37 -3.69 0.06 12.91
CA ASN A 37 -2.70 -0.93 12.48
C ASN A 37 -2.96 -2.32 13.07
N GLY A 38 -3.08 -3.32 12.19
CA GLY A 38 -3.40 -4.72 12.53
C GLY A 38 -4.87 -5.01 12.78
N LYS A 39 -5.78 -4.02 12.73
CA LYS A 39 -7.22 -4.25 12.91
C LYS A 39 -7.94 -4.60 11.61
N ALA A 40 -9.13 -5.18 11.77
CA ALA A 40 -9.99 -5.53 10.64
C ALA A 40 -10.47 -4.26 9.91
N LEU A 41 -10.39 -4.28 8.59
CA LEU A 41 -10.95 -3.25 7.73
C LEU A 41 -12.50 -3.40 7.72
N PRO A 42 -13.26 -2.32 7.94
CA PRO A 42 -14.71 -2.34 7.79
C PRO A 42 -15.17 -2.80 6.41
N GLY A 43 -16.30 -3.55 6.38
CA GLY A 43 -16.81 -4.14 5.14
C GLY A 43 -17.20 -3.13 4.04
N GLN A 44 -17.46 -1.88 4.40
CA GLN A 44 -17.73 -0.80 3.44
C GLN A 44 -16.53 -0.52 2.50
N TYR A 45 -15.32 -0.85 2.94
CA TYR A 45 -14.10 -0.69 2.14
C TYR A 45 -13.75 -1.93 1.31
N ALA A 46 -14.50 -3.02 1.48
CA ALA A 46 -14.24 -4.26 0.78
C ALA A 46 -14.95 -4.32 -0.59
N PHE A 47 -14.29 -4.94 -1.56
CA PHE A 47 -14.89 -5.31 -2.84
C PHE A 47 -15.94 -6.41 -2.66
N CYS A 48 -15.67 -7.38 -1.77
CA CYS A 48 -16.58 -8.45 -1.42
C CYS A 48 -16.90 -8.45 0.08
N VAL A 49 -18.15 -8.78 0.40
CA VAL A 49 -18.65 -8.98 1.76
C VAL A 49 -19.30 -10.35 1.91
N PRO A 50 -19.42 -10.91 3.13
CA PRO A 50 -20.18 -12.14 3.33
C PRO A 50 -21.64 -11.97 2.90
N ALA A 51 -22.18 -12.97 2.21
CA ALA A 51 -23.58 -13.03 1.83
C ALA A 51 -24.24 -14.28 2.42
N ALA A 52 -25.57 -14.23 2.61
CA ALA A 52 -26.34 -15.35 3.12
C ALA A 52 -26.43 -16.52 2.12
N GLN A 53 -26.36 -16.20 0.82
CA GLN A 53 -26.34 -17.17 -0.26
C GLN A 53 -25.07 -16.99 -1.08
N GLY A 54 -24.43 -18.10 -1.51
CA GLY A 54 -23.23 -18.07 -2.34
C GLY A 54 -21.96 -17.57 -1.66
N HIS A 55 -21.94 -17.52 -0.30
CA HIS A 55 -20.82 -17.11 0.56
C HIS A 55 -20.41 -15.64 0.49
N VAL A 56 -20.39 -15.03 -0.68
CA VAL A 56 -19.93 -13.65 -0.90
C VAL A 56 -20.88 -12.88 -1.81
N GLY A 57 -21.02 -11.60 -1.54
CA GLY A 57 -21.65 -10.61 -2.40
C GLY A 57 -20.74 -9.42 -2.62
N LEU A 58 -21.10 -8.52 -3.51
CA LEU A 58 -20.37 -7.29 -3.74
C LEU A 58 -20.52 -6.36 -2.53
N GLY A 59 -19.41 -5.75 -2.11
CA GLY A 59 -19.34 -4.74 -1.07
C GLY A 59 -19.57 -3.32 -1.62
N ALA A 60 -19.50 -2.32 -0.73
CA ALA A 60 -19.56 -0.93 -1.15
C ALA A 60 -18.28 -0.43 -1.84
N ASN A 61 -17.16 -1.12 -1.66
CA ASN A 61 -15.89 -0.86 -2.34
C ASN A 61 -15.43 0.62 -2.26
N LYS A 62 -15.73 1.29 -1.16
CA LYS A 62 -15.24 2.64 -0.92
C LYS A 62 -13.75 2.61 -0.59
N ASN A 63 -12.94 3.53 -1.11
CA ASN A 63 -11.64 3.70 -0.53
C ASN A 63 -11.77 4.28 0.88
N PRO A 64 -11.02 3.78 1.88
CA PRO A 64 -10.98 4.42 3.19
C PRO A 64 -10.28 5.78 3.10
N LYS A 65 -10.53 6.66 4.06
CA LYS A 65 -9.72 7.85 4.21
C LYS A 65 -8.30 7.46 4.59
N LEU A 66 -7.34 7.88 3.80
CA LEU A 66 -5.92 7.65 3.97
C LEU A 66 -5.21 8.98 4.21
N SER A 67 -4.46 9.07 5.32
CA SER A 67 -3.74 10.29 5.69
C SER A 67 -2.29 9.99 5.99
N TRP A 68 -1.41 10.97 5.75
CA TRP A 68 0.02 10.82 6.06
C TRP A 68 0.65 12.14 6.50
N SER A 69 1.74 12.00 7.28
CA SER A 69 2.52 13.14 7.78
C SER A 69 4.00 12.76 7.93
N GLY A 70 4.85 13.76 8.21
CA GLY A 70 6.28 13.54 8.41
C GLY A 70 7.07 13.45 7.11
N ALA A 71 6.54 13.95 5.98
CA ALA A 71 7.29 13.98 4.72
C ALA A 71 8.57 14.81 4.85
N PRO A 72 9.73 14.30 4.39
CA PRO A 72 11.00 15.01 4.47
C PRO A 72 11.04 16.22 3.54
N ARG A 73 11.95 17.15 3.86
CA ARG A 73 12.25 18.28 2.97
C ARG A 73 12.71 17.75 1.61
N GLY A 74 12.26 18.39 0.54
CA GLY A 74 12.56 17.97 -0.82
C GLY A 74 11.53 17.03 -1.43
N THR A 75 10.49 16.62 -0.70
CA THR A 75 9.36 15.87 -1.27
C THR A 75 8.67 16.72 -2.33
N LYS A 76 8.54 16.16 -3.54
CA LYS A 76 7.89 16.80 -4.69
C LYS A 76 6.58 16.12 -5.09
N SER A 77 6.44 14.83 -4.79
CA SER A 77 5.20 14.08 -4.98
C SER A 77 5.09 12.93 -4.00
N PHE A 78 3.91 12.27 -3.99
CA PHE A 78 3.71 11.01 -3.29
C PHE A 78 3.20 9.94 -4.27
N ALA A 79 3.42 8.67 -3.89
CA ALA A 79 2.75 7.51 -4.46
C ALA A 79 2.05 6.73 -3.35
N VAL A 80 0.88 6.17 -3.66
CA VAL A 80 0.12 5.24 -2.80
C VAL A 80 0.07 3.89 -3.47
N ILE A 81 0.47 2.87 -2.73
CA ILE A 81 0.35 1.47 -3.12
C ILE A 81 -0.39 0.73 -2.00
N VAL A 82 -1.49 0.06 -2.34
CA VAL A 82 -2.14 -0.89 -1.43
C VAL A 82 -2.00 -2.28 -2.02
N LEU A 83 -1.47 -3.20 -1.23
CA LEU A 83 -1.23 -4.56 -1.67
C LEU A 83 -1.59 -5.59 -0.59
N ASP A 84 -1.91 -6.81 -1.04
CA ASP A 84 -2.14 -8.00 -0.24
C ASP A 84 -1.09 -9.06 -0.63
N PRO A 85 -0.16 -9.44 0.27
CA PRO A 85 0.85 -10.47 0.00
C PRO A 85 0.34 -11.90 0.25
N ASP A 86 -0.88 -12.05 0.75
CA ASP A 86 -1.44 -13.32 1.21
C ASP A 86 -2.28 -14.05 0.16
N VAL A 87 -2.34 -13.54 -1.08
CA VAL A 87 -3.16 -14.12 -2.14
C VAL A 87 -2.60 -15.48 -2.59
N PRO A 88 -3.44 -16.53 -2.70
CA PRO A 88 -3.00 -17.82 -3.23
C PRO A 88 -2.33 -17.71 -4.59
N SER A 89 -1.15 -18.32 -4.76
CA SER A 89 -0.38 -18.23 -6.00
C SER A 89 -0.97 -19.03 -7.17
N VAL A 90 -1.94 -19.91 -6.88
CA VAL A 90 -2.66 -20.73 -7.89
C VAL A 90 -4.17 -20.69 -7.61
N PRO A 91 -5.02 -20.61 -8.64
CA PRO A 91 -6.47 -20.47 -8.48
C PRO A 91 -7.23 -21.80 -8.29
N THR A 92 -6.54 -22.93 -8.18
CA THR A 92 -7.12 -24.28 -8.34
C THR A 92 -8.32 -24.56 -7.45
N ASP A 93 -8.27 -24.15 -6.18
CA ASP A 93 -9.33 -24.42 -5.19
C ASP A 93 -10.00 -23.15 -4.64
N LEU A 94 -9.76 -22.01 -5.28
CA LEU A 94 -10.36 -20.74 -4.85
C LEU A 94 -11.89 -20.82 -4.93
N ASN A 95 -12.53 -20.47 -3.80
CA ASN A 95 -13.99 -20.35 -3.73
C ASN A 95 -14.77 -21.58 -4.19
N LYS A 96 -14.24 -22.80 -3.92
CA LYS A 96 -14.88 -24.07 -4.25
C LYS A 96 -15.48 -24.75 -3.01
N GLU A 97 -16.70 -25.25 -3.13
CA GLU A 97 -17.36 -26.04 -2.10
C GLU A 97 -16.55 -27.31 -1.77
N GLY A 98 -16.49 -27.64 -0.48
CA GLY A 98 -15.77 -28.80 0.03
C GLY A 98 -14.25 -28.72 -0.10
N LYS A 99 -13.72 -27.56 -0.52
CA LYS A 99 -12.27 -27.29 -0.59
C LYS A 99 -11.87 -26.23 0.42
N THR A 100 -10.64 -26.33 0.88
CA THR A 100 -9.98 -25.31 1.71
C THR A 100 -8.63 -24.94 1.10
N ILE A 101 -8.25 -23.68 1.22
CA ILE A 101 -6.93 -23.21 0.81
C ILE A 101 -6.02 -23.29 2.03
N PRO A 102 -5.03 -24.21 2.04
CA PRO A 102 -4.21 -24.43 3.21
C PRO A 102 -3.22 -23.28 3.44
N LYS A 103 -2.88 -23.02 4.69
CA LYS A 103 -1.86 -22.04 5.09
C LYS A 103 -0.50 -22.28 4.41
N SER A 104 -0.16 -23.53 4.10
CA SER A 104 1.10 -23.93 3.46
C SER A 104 1.17 -23.60 1.96
N LEU A 105 0.05 -23.23 1.33
CA LEU A 105 0.06 -22.84 -0.08
C LEU A 105 0.90 -21.57 -0.27
N LYS A 106 1.77 -21.59 -1.29
CA LYS A 106 2.57 -20.42 -1.66
C LYS A 106 1.66 -19.22 -1.96
N ARG A 107 2.05 -18.06 -1.46
CA ARG A 107 1.33 -16.80 -1.64
C ARG A 107 2.02 -15.90 -2.67
N THR A 108 1.25 -14.96 -3.20
CA THR A 108 1.72 -13.95 -4.15
C THR A 108 1.11 -12.59 -3.80
N VAL A 109 1.71 -11.54 -4.31
CA VAL A 109 1.22 -10.17 -4.10
C VAL A 109 0.08 -9.87 -5.07
N PHE A 110 -0.97 -9.20 -4.56
CA PHE A 110 -2.07 -8.64 -5.33
C PHE A 110 -2.17 -7.15 -5.02
N TYR A 111 -2.12 -6.31 -6.04
CA TYR A 111 -2.22 -4.85 -5.91
C TYR A 111 -3.68 -4.41 -5.97
N HIS A 112 -4.11 -3.68 -4.94
CA HIS A 112 -5.47 -3.17 -4.75
C HIS A 112 -5.64 -1.69 -5.09
N TRP A 113 -4.57 -0.91 -4.97
CA TRP A 113 -4.55 0.52 -5.26
C TRP A 113 -3.17 0.93 -5.78
N VAL A 114 -3.17 1.56 -6.94
CA VAL A 114 -1.96 2.10 -7.55
C VAL A 114 -2.25 3.55 -7.92
N LEU A 115 -1.62 4.50 -7.21
CA LEU A 115 -1.81 5.93 -7.42
C LEU A 115 -0.46 6.63 -7.34
N VAL A 116 -0.13 7.43 -8.34
CA VAL A 116 1.18 8.11 -8.47
C VAL A 116 1.00 9.60 -8.74
N ASP A 117 2.11 10.33 -8.73
CA ASP A 117 2.15 11.75 -9.06
C ASP A 117 1.19 12.60 -8.21
N ILE A 118 0.96 12.18 -6.96
CA ILE A 118 0.15 12.94 -6.00
C ILE A 118 0.95 14.18 -5.59
N PRO A 119 0.40 15.40 -5.73
CA PRO A 119 1.12 16.64 -5.39
C PRO A 119 1.62 16.64 -3.94
N ALA A 120 2.80 17.23 -3.69
CA ALA A 120 3.41 17.30 -2.36
C ALA A 120 2.58 18.07 -1.31
N THR A 121 1.60 18.86 -1.76
CA THR A 121 0.65 19.59 -0.90
C THR A 121 -0.45 18.70 -0.33
N VAL A 122 -0.75 17.57 -0.98
CA VAL A 122 -1.78 16.61 -0.54
C VAL A 122 -1.26 15.81 0.65
N LYS A 123 -2.06 15.68 1.69
CA LYS A 123 -1.75 14.93 2.92
C LYS A 123 -2.84 13.92 3.28
N THR A 124 -3.90 13.89 2.50
CA THR A 124 -5.04 13.00 2.73
C THR A 124 -5.75 12.71 1.41
N ILE A 125 -6.32 11.52 1.32
CA ILE A 125 -7.32 11.14 0.32
C ILE A 125 -8.58 10.81 1.11
N ASP A 126 -9.66 11.51 0.85
CA ASP A 126 -10.91 11.33 1.59
C ASP A 126 -11.59 10.01 1.26
N GLU A 127 -12.42 9.52 2.19
CA GLU A 127 -13.23 8.32 1.98
C GLU A 127 -14.11 8.47 0.73
N GLY A 128 -14.10 7.43 -0.11
CA GLY A 128 -14.93 7.40 -1.33
C GLY A 128 -14.45 8.28 -2.48
N ALA A 129 -13.34 9.03 -2.30
CA ALA A 129 -12.87 9.97 -3.32
C ALA A 129 -12.34 9.26 -4.59
N ASP A 130 -11.72 8.10 -4.44
CA ASP A 130 -11.16 7.33 -5.58
C ASP A 130 -11.98 6.09 -5.94
N SER A 131 -12.81 5.60 -5.03
CA SER A 131 -13.78 4.52 -5.25
C SER A 131 -14.93 4.65 -4.25
N ASP A 132 -16.17 4.63 -4.72
CA ASP A 132 -17.40 4.71 -3.91
C ASP A 132 -18.36 3.54 -4.13
N LYS A 133 -18.00 2.61 -5.05
CA LYS A 133 -18.77 1.41 -5.40
C LYS A 133 -17.94 0.45 -6.23
N VAL A 134 -18.41 -0.79 -6.37
CA VAL A 134 -17.91 -1.71 -7.40
C VAL A 134 -18.35 -1.18 -8.77
N THR A 135 -17.40 -0.99 -9.66
CA THR A 135 -17.65 -0.53 -11.04
C THR A 135 -17.39 -1.69 -12.00
N PRO A 136 -18.41 -2.29 -12.62
CA PRO A 136 -18.22 -3.28 -13.68
C PRO A 136 -17.33 -2.70 -14.78
N HIS A 137 -16.43 -3.52 -15.32
CA HIS A 137 -15.40 -3.13 -16.29
C HIS A 137 -14.32 -2.17 -15.76
N GLY A 138 -14.32 -1.91 -14.43
CA GLY A 138 -13.34 -1.08 -13.74
C GLY A 138 -13.53 0.42 -13.92
N LYS A 139 -12.72 1.17 -13.23
CA LYS A 139 -12.54 2.62 -13.38
C LYS A 139 -11.38 2.88 -14.33
N PRO A 140 -11.44 3.88 -15.23
CA PRO A 140 -10.34 4.14 -16.15
C PRO A 140 -9.04 4.50 -15.40
N PRO A 141 -7.87 4.00 -15.86
CA PRO A 141 -6.58 4.53 -15.43
C PRO A 141 -6.38 5.96 -15.96
N GLY A 142 -5.39 6.68 -15.41
CA GLY A 142 -5.12 8.08 -15.79
C GLY A 142 -5.53 9.07 -14.70
N PRO A 143 -5.95 10.31 -15.01
CA PRO A 143 -6.23 11.32 -14.01
C PRO A 143 -7.22 10.83 -12.94
N GLY A 144 -6.80 10.89 -11.66
CA GLY A 144 -7.61 10.57 -10.50
C GLY A 144 -8.01 11.84 -9.73
N PRO A 145 -8.66 11.68 -8.57
CA PRO A 145 -9.04 12.82 -7.72
C PRO A 145 -7.80 13.56 -7.19
N VAL A 146 -6.71 12.82 -6.95
CA VAL A 146 -5.42 13.34 -6.51
C VAL A 146 -4.29 12.56 -7.19
N GLY A 147 -3.76 13.06 -8.29
CA GLY A 147 -2.69 12.36 -9.03
C GLY A 147 -3.20 11.46 -10.15
N VAL A 148 -2.48 10.39 -10.47
CA VAL A 148 -2.70 9.53 -11.63
C VAL A 148 -2.95 8.09 -11.17
N ARG A 149 -4.06 7.51 -11.56
CA ARG A 149 -4.42 6.10 -11.33
C ARG A 149 -3.60 5.20 -12.25
N GLY A 150 -2.89 4.25 -11.67
CA GLY A 150 -2.45 3.04 -12.37
C GLY A 150 -3.57 2.00 -12.39
N ILE A 151 -3.28 0.80 -12.93
CA ILE A 151 -4.19 -0.35 -12.89
C ILE A 151 -3.85 -1.26 -11.71
N ASN A 152 -4.88 -1.80 -11.07
CA ASN A 152 -4.75 -2.82 -10.03
C ASN A 152 -4.95 -4.23 -10.60
N ASP A 153 -4.72 -5.26 -9.79
CA ASP A 153 -4.72 -6.65 -10.27
C ASP A 153 -6.11 -7.24 -10.52
N TYR A 154 -7.20 -6.54 -10.15
CA TYR A 154 -8.54 -6.92 -10.63
C TYR A 154 -8.64 -6.89 -12.16
N THR A 155 -7.83 -6.05 -12.83
CA THR A 155 -7.68 -6.08 -14.30
C THR A 155 -7.31 -7.46 -14.82
N LYS A 156 -6.36 -8.14 -14.17
CA LYS A 156 -5.94 -9.50 -14.53
C LYS A 156 -6.94 -10.54 -14.04
N TRP A 157 -7.47 -10.33 -12.83
CA TRP A 157 -8.41 -11.24 -12.19
C TRP A 157 -9.68 -11.43 -13.02
N PHE A 158 -10.23 -10.36 -13.53
CA PHE A 158 -11.46 -10.39 -14.34
C PHE A 158 -11.25 -10.52 -15.86
N ALA A 159 -10.02 -10.80 -16.32
CA ALA A 159 -9.70 -10.84 -17.75
C ALA A 159 -10.56 -11.82 -18.57
N SER A 160 -11.07 -12.90 -17.95
CA SER A 160 -11.94 -13.90 -18.58
C SER A 160 -13.44 -13.73 -18.25
N ASP A 161 -13.82 -12.79 -17.39
CA ASP A 161 -15.20 -12.55 -16.98
C ASP A 161 -15.85 -11.52 -17.91
N ALA A 162 -16.82 -11.95 -18.71
CA ALA A 162 -17.46 -11.09 -19.71
C ALA A 162 -18.19 -9.88 -19.09
N GLN A 163 -18.66 -9.99 -17.82
CA GLN A 163 -19.41 -8.92 -17.15
C GLN A 163 -18.50 -7.96 -16.37
N MET A 164 -17.29 -8.39 -16.04
CA MET A 164 -16.37 -7.62 -15.21
C MET A 164 -15.07 -7.22 -15.94
N LYS A 165 -14.74 -7.88 -17.06
CA LYS A 165 -13.51 -7.63 -17.81
C LYS A 165 -13.32 -6.15 -18.15
N GLY A 166 -12.17 -5.58 -17.75
CA GLY A 166 -11.83 -4.19 -18.05
C GLY A 166 -10.57 -3.73 -17.33
N ASP A 167 -10.33 -2.42 -17.37
CA ASP A 167 -9.20 -1.79 -16.70
C ASP A 167 -9.63 -1.24 -15.33
N TYR A 168 -9.09 -1.81 -14.25
CA TYR A 168 -9.39 -1.43 -12.88
C TYR A 168 -8.37 -0.40 -12.40
N GLY A 169 -8.67 0.88 -12.58
CA GLY A 169 -7.87 2.01 -12.10
C GLY A 169 -8.28 2.44 -10.69
N GLY A 170 -7.30 2.91 -9.91
CA GLY A 170 -7.55 3.38 -8.56
C GLY A 170 -7.76 2.25 -7.54
N TYR A 171 -8.57 2.51 -6.50
CA TYR A 171 -8.83 1.58 -5.41
C TYR A 171 -9.91 0.56 -5.76
N ASP A 172 -9.61 -0.71 -5.50
CA ASP A 172 -10.58 -1.78 -5.37
C ASP A 172 -10.19 -2.65 -4.17
N GLY A 173 -11.12 -2.79 -3.22
CA GLY A 173 -10.87 -3.28 -1.87
C GLY A 173 -10.73 -4.80 -1.75
N PRO A 174 -10.67 -5.30 -0.51
CA PRO A 174 -10.52 -6.71 -0.20
C PRO A 174 -11.61 -7.61 -0.80
N CYS A 175 -11.17 -8.76 -1.33
CA CYS A 175 -12.05 -9.88 -1.70
C CYS A 175 -11.27 -11.21 -1.59
N PRO A 176 -10.78 -11.58 -0.39
CA PRO A 176 -10.05 -12.83 -0.23
C PRO A 176 -10.98 -14.03 -0.45
N PRO A 177 -10.45 -15.22 -0.82
CA PRO A 177 -11.28 -16.40 -0.96
C PRO A 177 -12.01 -16.75 0.35
N TRP A 178 -13.31 -17.02 0.27
CA TRP A 178 -14.11 -17.36 1.45
C TRP A 178 -13.73 -18.72 2.10
N ASN A 179 -12.97 -19.54 1.38
CA ASN A 179 -12.45 -20.83 1.87
C ASN A 179 -10.95 -20.80 2.20
N ASP A 180 -10.34 -19.60 2.28
CA ASP A 180 -8.94 -19.48 2.71
C ASP A 180 -8.83 -19.64 4.24
N THR A 181 -7.78 -20.35 4.68
CA THR A 181 -7.55 -20.65 6.10
C THR A 181 -6.65 -19.66 6.82
N ILE A 182 -6.29 -18.54 6.16
CA ILE A 182 -5.54 -17.44 6.77
C ILE A 182 -6.31 -16.13 6.68
N THR A 183 -5.98 -15.21 7.57
CA THR A 183 -6.37 -13.81 7.47
C THR A 183 -5.47 -13.12 6.47
N HIS A 184 -6.04 -12.31 5.58
CA HIS A 184 -5.29 -11.51 4.63
C HIS A 184 -4.93 -10.14 5.22
N HIS A 185 -3.74 -9.62 4.86
CA HIS A 185 -3.17 -8.36 5.32
C HIS A 185 -3.08 -7.38 4.16
N TYR A 186 -3.68 -6.22 4.35
CA TYR A 186 -3.71 -5.15 3.35
C TYR A 186 -2.77 -4.04 3.79
N HIS A 187 -1.66 -3.91 3.08
CA HIS A 187 -0.58 -2.97 3.35
C HIS A 187 -0.87 -1.64 2.63
N PHE A 188 -1.24 -0.62 3.38
CA PHE A 188 -1.45 0.74 2.87
C PHE A 188 -0.13 1.49 2.95
N GLN A 189 0.55 1.64 1.84
CA GLN A 189 1.88 2.20 1.73
C GLN A 189 1.85 3.57 1.08
N VAL A 190 2.58 4.54 1.66
CA VAL A 190 2.77 5.87 1.10
C VAL A 190 4.25 6.15 0.95
N TYR A 191 4.65 6.61 -0.23
CA TYR A 191 6.03 6.93 -0.58
C TYR A 191 6.15 8.41 -0.88
N ALA A 192 7.10 9.10 -0.24
CA ALA A 192 7.49 10.47 -0.57
C ALA A 192 8.62 10.44 -1.59
N LEU A 193 8.45 11.16 -2.70
CA LEU A 193 9.36 11.12 -3.84
C LEU A 193 10.03 12.48 -4.08
N ASP A 194 11.28 12.47 -4.58
CA ASP A 194 12.07 13.64 -4.91
C ASP A 194 11.79 14.20 -6.33
N VAL A 195 10.86 13.58 -7.05
CA VAL A 195 10.42 14.02 -8.38
C VAL A 195 8.93 14.38 -8.36
N PRO A 196 8.47 15.36 -9.16
CA PRO A 196 7.07 15.74 -9.20
C PRO A 196 6.21 14.72 -9.95
N SER A 197 6.82 13.91 -10.83
CA SER A 197 6.17 12.86 -11.61
C SER A 197 7.15 11.77 -11.96
N LEU A 198 6.69 10.52 -11.90
CA LEU A 198 7.43 9.34 -12.36
C LEU A 198 7.42 9.22 -13.89
N LYS A 199 6.66 10.07 -14.60
CA LYS A 199 6.52 10.09 -16.07
C LYS A 199 6.14 8.73 -16.65
N LEU A 200 5.32 7.98 -15.92
CA LEU A 200 4.81 6.70 -16.36
C LEU A 200 3.60 6.94 -17.27
N GLY A 201 3.70 6.50 -18.52
CA GLY A 201 2.60 6.57 -19.49
C GLY A 201 1.81 5.28 -19.58
N GLY A 202 0.58 5.38 -20.06
CA GLY A 202 -0.26 4.20 -20.35
C GLY A 202 -0.82 3.48 -19.10
N LYS A 203 -1.06 2.20 -19.26
CA LYS A 203 -1.59 1.32 -18.19
C LYS A 203 -0.45 0.87 -17.28
N VAL A 204 -0.21 1.60 -16.21
CA VAL A 204 0.88 1.32 -15.27
C VAL A 204 0.38 0.46 -14.13
N ASP A 205 1.00 -0.71 -13.92
CA ASP A 205 0.69 -1.61 -12.83
C ASP A 205 1.61 -1.39 -11.60
N GLY A 206 1.26 -2.02 -10.47
CA GLY A 206 2.00 -1.89 -9.23
C GLY A 206 3.50 -2.21 -9.36
N PRO A 207 3.91 -3.35 -9.95
CA PRO A 207 5.33 -3.67 -10.16
C PRO A 207 6.11 -2.61 -10.95
N ALA A 208 5.50 -2.04 -12.01
CA ALA A 208 6.13 -0.99 -12.80
C ALA A 208 6.34 0.29 -11.98
N VAL A 209 5.34 0.68 -11.16
CA VAL A 209 5.45 1.83 -10.25
C VAL A 209 6.55 1.59 -9.22
N VAL A 210 6.56 0.43 -8.55
CA VAL A 210 7.58 0.08 -7.54
C VAL A 210 8.98 0.14 -8.14
N LYS A 211 9.15 -0.35 -9.37
CA LYS A 211 10.43 -0.28 -10.09
C LYS A 211 10.82 1.17 -10.40
N ALA A 212 9.89 1.97 -10.90
CA ALA A 212 10.18 3.36 -11.31
C ALA A 212 10.52 4.27 -10.13
N MET A 213 9.84 4.11 -8.99
CA MET A 213 10.08 4.97 -7.82
C MET A 213 11.33 4.61 -7.03
N LYS A 214 11.97 3.45 -7.26
CA LYS A 214 13.05 2.90 -6.42
C LYS A 214 14.19 3.89 -6.13
N SER A 215 14.61 4.70 -7.12
CA SER A 215 15.68 5.67 -6.99
C SER A 215 15.21 7.05 -6.52
N HIS A 216 13.92 7.24 -6.31
CA HIS A 216 13.30 8.53 -6.01
C HIS A 216 12.67 8.59 -4.62
N VAL A 217 12.70 7.49 -3.85
CA VAL A 217 12.08 7.43 -2.52
C VAL A 217 12.93 8.17 -1.50
N LEU A 218 12.38 9.24 -0.92
CA LEU A 218 12.95 9.98 0.22
C LEU A 218 12.50 9.41 1.56
N ALA A 219 11.27 8.94 1.64
CA ALA A 219 10.68 8.33 2.83
C ALA A 219 9.54 7.40 2.45
N HIS A 220 9.26 6.44 3.32
CA HIS A 220 8.17 5.48 3.20
C HIS A 220 7.47 5.33 4.56
N GLY A 221 6.16 5.14 4.52
CA GLY A 221 5.36 4.76 5.68
C GLY A 221 4.30 3.76 5.30
N GLU A 222 3.85 2.99 6.29
CA GLU A 222 2.89 1.92 6.11
C GLU A 222 1.96 1.81 7.31
N THR A 223 0.70 1.43 7.06
CA THR A 223 -0.20 0.85 8.05
C THR A 223 -0.85 -0.39 7.46
N VAL A 224 -1.09 -1.40 8.30
CA VAL A 224 -1.65 -2.68 7.86
C VAL A 224 -3.06 -2.83 8.42
N ALA A 225 -4.01 -3.21 7.57
CA ALA A 225 -5.34 -3.63 7.98
C ALA A 225 -5.56 -5.11 7.59
N THR A 226 -6.50 -5.77 8.23
CA THR A 226 -6.81 -7.18 7.94
C THR A 226 -8.21 -7.33 7.38
N TYR A 227 -8.43 -8.37 6.57
CA TYR A 227 -9.76 -8.73 6.13
C TYR A 227 -9.89 -10.23 5.93
N VAL A 228 -11.09 -10.78 6.17
CA VAL A 228 -11.36 -12.20 6.02
C VAL A 228 -12.82 -12.42 5.64
N LEU A 229 -13.06 -13.31 4.67
CA LEU A 229 -14.40 -13.76 4.30
C LEU A 229 -14.72 -15.12 4.89
N ASN A 230 -13.71 -15.94 5.24
CA ASN A 230 -13.91 -17.25 5.87
C ASN A 230 -14.64 -17.13 7.22
N PRO A 231 -15.86 -17.67 7.35
CA PRO A 231 -16.65 -17.52 8.56
C PRO A 231 -16.04 -18.25 9.78
N SER A 232 -15.20 -19.26 9.56
CA SER A 232 -14.52 -19.97 10.65
C SER A 232 -13.46 -19.10 11.31
N LEU A 233 -12.73 -18.27 10.55
CA LEU A 233 -11.76 -17.32 11.08
C LEU A 233 -12.42 -16.14 11.80
N LYS A 234 -13.57 -15.67 11.31
CA LYS A 234 -14.35 -14.60 11.98
C LYS A 234 -14.84 -15.00 13.38
N ARG A 235 -15.14 -16.27 13.58
CA ARG A 235 -15.58 -16.80 14.90
C ARG A 235 -14.43 -16.95 15.87
N ALA A 236 -13.22 -17.23 15.40
CA ALA A 236 -12.03 -17.39 16.25
C ALA A 236 -11.45 -16.04 16.75
N ALA A 237 -11.83 -14.93 16.13
CA ALA A 237 -11.34 -13.58 16.48
C ALA A 237 -12.24 -12.82 17.49
N LYS A 238 -13.34 -13.46 17.97
CA LYS A 238 -14.22 -12.97 19.05
C LYS A 238 -13.89 -13.65 20.35
#